data_d3c4933b7df4b690fd01ac3a06bc0f79
#
_entry.id   d3c4933b7df4b690fd01ac3a06bc0f79
#
_cell.length_a   1.000
_cell.length_b   1.000
_cell.length_c   1.000
_cell.angle_alpha   90.00
_cell.angle_beta   90.00
_cell.angle_gamma   90.00
#
_symmetry.space_group_name_H-M   'P 1'
#
loop_
_entity.id
_entity.type
_entity.pdbx_description
1 polymer ?
#
loop_
_entity_poly.entity_id
_entity_poly.type
_entity_poly.pdbx_seq_one_letter_code
_entity_poly.pdbx_strand_id
1 'polypeptide(L)'
;MLFITLYFLRPEEWIPGLAVIPVEKITGFLALAGFGLGLLASSERFRHMPRETLYLILLLGQLCLTIPFALWRGGSFQVVFFLFIKVVLISVAVALAVDTWPQLRRLLFVQAFAVPILAAAALVRHQTDKEGRLVGVGRAFDNANDFSFLMSLTLPLCFAFLLSTRSLMAKAVWALGMATMGAAIVLTASRQGLVTAAISLGFCLWEFGVKGRRLYLVLLAMVVAVGVLGVARPGRLMKRVASTFGKADSSTYESTQIRGAMLKRSLATALKHPLFGVGPGNFVVISGFWRVAHNSYTEMAAEGGLPALILFLMILYRGLANMRGVKRLADKKSDIKLLATALQASLVTFVIGGFFSSWEYQYMPYLLVAYSTAFYRIAGPTPTLKPASVGAKMGKKLPPIIREKEQVRRLGLPLESAELLLGTILLQPFCGNGTH
;
A
#
# COMPACT_ATOMS: atom_id res chain seq x y z
N MET A 1 -2.26 14.33 2.36
CA MET A 1 -0.86 14.31 1.88
C MET A 1 0.12 14.62 3.00
N LEU A 2 0.02 15.76 3.68
CA LEU A 2 0.93 16.15 4.76
C LEU A 2 1.10 15.05 5.82
N PHE A 3 0.02 14.46 6.30
CA PHE A 3 0.08 13.35 7.26
C PHE A 3 0.94 12.18 6.76
N ILE A 4 0.74 11.73 5.51
CA ILE A 4 1.50 10.60 4.95
C ILE A 4 2.99 10.96 4.79
N THR A 5 3.30 12.21 4.40
CA THR A 5 4.68 12.70 4.36
C THR A 5 5.33 12.62 5.72
N LEU A 6 4.65 13.13 6.75
CA LEU A 6 5.17 13.17 8.11
C LEU A 6 5.20 11.79 8.77
N TYR A 7 4.26 10.92 8.43
CA TYR A 7 4.29 9.52 8.88
C TYR A 7 5.57 8.78 8.42
N PHE A 8 6.00 9.00 7.17
CA PHE A 8 7.23 8.36 6.68
C PHE A 8 8.50 9.08 7.10
N LEU A 9 8.52 10.41 7.11
CA LEU A 9 9.71 11.18 7.43
C LEU A 9 9.96 11.34 8.94
N ARG A 10 8.88 11.43 9.74
CA ARG A 10 8.92 11.61 11.19
C ARG A 10 9.98 12.64 11.66
N PRO A 11 9.90 13.87 11.13
CA PRO A 11 10.95 14.86 11.41
C PRO A 11 11.10 15.16 12.89
N GLU A 12 10.05 15.00 13.70
CA GLU A 12 10.08 15.14 15.15
C GLU A 12 11.01 14.14 15.85
N GLU A 13 11.30 12.99 15.24
CA GLU A 13 12.17 11.97 15.84
C GLU A 13 13.66 12.20 15.56
N TRP A 14 14.00 13.04 14.57
CA TRP A 14 15.40 13.21 14.15
C TRP A 14 15.86 14.66 13.95
N ILE A 15 14.96 15.64 13.95
CA ILE A 15 15.34 17.08 13.92
C ILE A 15 15.32 17.61 15.34
N PRO A 16 16.46 18.08 15.89
CA PRO A 16 16.52 18.72 17.20
C PRO A 16 15.55 19.92 17.27
N GLY A 17 14.79 19.99 18.37
CA GLY A 17 13.78 21.05 18.59
C GLY A 17 12.36 20.73 18.08
N LEU A 18 12.15 19.81 17.14
CA LEU A 18 10.82 19.36 16.74
C LEU A 18 10.24 18.28 17.65
N ALA A 19 11.05 17.63 18.48
CA ALA A 19 10.62 16.54 19.37
C ALA A 19 9.52 16.94 20.37
N VAL A 20 9.38 18.24 20.68
CA VAL A 20 8.34 18.77 21.59
C VAL A 20 6.97 18.82 20.92
N ILE A 21 6.93 18.90 19.59
CA ILE A 21 5.68 19.06 18.82
C ILE A 21 5.28 17.70 18.26
N PRO A 22 4.15 17.10 18.66
CA PRO A 22 3.67 15.84 18.13
C PRO A 22 3.06 16.04 16.72
N VAL A 23 3.91 16.37 15.73
CA VAL A 23 3.50 16.81 14.38
C VAL A 23 2.66 15.74 13.68
N GLU A 24 3.03 14.46 13.83
CA GLU A 24 2.27 13.31 13.28
C GLU A 24 0.85 13.26 13.86
N LYS A 25 0.69 13.45 15.19
CA LYS A 25 -0.64 13.40 15.84
C LYS A 25 -1.52 14.55 15.40
N ILE A 26 -0.97 15.78 15.36
CA ILE A 26 -1.70 16.98 14.94
C ILE A 26 -2.17 16.84 13.49
N THR A 27 -1.28 16.47 12.59
CA THR A 27 -1.62 16.33 11.16
C THR A 27 -2.54 15.15 10.89
N GLY A 28 -2.43 14.06 11.66
CA GLY A 28 -3.37 12.95 11.63
C GLY A 28 -4.77 13.37 12.03
N PHE A 29 -4.89 14.12 13.13
CA PHE A 29 -6.18 14.68 13.57
C PHE A 29 -6.79 15.63 12.53
N LEU A 30 -6.01 16.56 11.99
CA LEU A 30 -6.47 17.49 10.94
C LEU A 30 -6.90 16.75 9.67
N ALA A 31 -6.16 15.70 9.27
CA ALA A 31 -6.53 14.89 8.12
C ALA A 31 -7.87 14.16 8.32
N LEU A 32 -8.09 13.62 9.52
CA LEU A 32 -9.34 12.94 9.86
C LEU A 32 -10.51 13.92 10.03
N ALA A 33 -10.28 15.09 10.63
CA ALA A 33 -11.29 16.16 10.75
C ALA A 33 -11.71 16.65 9.36
N GLY A 34 -10.74 16.94 8.47
CA GLY A 34 -11.03 17.33 7.08
C GLY A 34 -11.76 16.25 6.29
N PHE A 35 -11.41 14.98 6.51
CA PHE A 35 -12.14 13.86 5.91
C PHE A 35 -13.58 13.77 6.45
N GLY A 36 -13.77 13.89 7.76
CA GLY A 36 -15.09 13.89 8.38
C GLY A 36 -16.00 15.01 7.87
N LEU A 37 -15.47 16.25 7.79
CA LEU A 37 -16.19 17.38 7.19
C LEU A 37 -16.54 17.13 5.70
N GLY A 38 -15.63 16.53 4.93
CA GLY A 38 -15.88 16.14 3.55
C GLY A 38 -16.99 15.08 3.40
N LEU A 39 -17.12 14.20 4.39
CA LEU A 39 -18.20 13.20 4.42
C LEU A 39 -19.55 13.81 4.76
N LEU A 40 -19.59 14.75 5.69
CA LEU A 40 -20.82 15.51 6.04
C LEU A 40 -21.32 16.33 4.84
N ALA A 41 -20.39 16.86 4.02
CA ALA A 41 -20.73 17.62 2.83
C ALA A 41 -21.17 16.75 1.64
N SER A 42 -20.88 15.44 1.62
CA SER A 42 -21.16 14.54 0.49
C SER A 42 -21.44 13.11 0.96
N SER A 43 -22.70 12.84 1.29
CA SER A 43 -23.17 11.50 1.73
C SER A 43 -23.09 10.42 0.63
N GLU A 44 -23.02 10.78 -0.64
CA GLU A 44 -22.96 9.83 -1.77
C GLU A 44 -21.69 8.96 -1.76
N ARG A 45 -20.59 9.43 -1.16
CA ARG A 45 -19.32 8.68 -1.09
C ARG A 45 -19.45 7.38 -0.29
N PHE A 46 -20.34 7.32 0.70
CA PHE A 46 -20.60 6.11 1.47
C PHE A 46 -21.51 5.10 0.77
N ARG A 47 -22.33 5.57 -0.17
CA ARG A 47 -23.33 4.73 -0.84
C ARG A 47 -22.69 3.60 -1.66
N HIS A 48 -21.43 3.76 -2.07
CA HIS A 48 -20.67 2.78 -2.86
C HIS A 48 -19.34 2.46 -2.20
N MET A 49 -19.41 2.03 -0.92
CA MET A 49 -18.20 1.64 -0.16
C MET A 49 -17.50 0.45 -0.83
N PRO A 50 -16.19 0.57 -1.16
CA PRO A 50 -15.41 -0.54 -1.67
C PRO A 50 -15.39 -1.72 -0.69
N ARG A 51 -15.40 -2.94 -1.20
CA ARG A 51 -15.41 -4.15 -0.37
C ARG A 51 -14.21 -4.22 0.57
N GLU A 52 -13.06 -3.76 0.14
CA GLU A 52 -11.83 -3.70 0.95
C GLU A 52 -12.00 -2.81 2.17
N THR A 53 -12.64 -1.66 1.99
CA THR A 53 -12.98 -0.73 3.08
C THR A 53 -13.95 -1.37 4.06
N LEU A 54 -14.97 -2.07 3.55
CA LEU A 54 -15.91 -2.81 4.39
C LEU A 54 -15.21 -3.90 5.20
N TYR A 55 -14.34 -4.71 4.56
CA TYR A 55 -13.59 -5.76 5.29
C TYR A 55 -12.67 -5.19 6.36
N LEU A 56 -12.09 -4.01 6.12
CA LEU A 56 -11.26 -3.33 7.11
C LEU A 56 -12.08 -2.84 8.31
N ILE A 57 -13.28 -2.32 8.08
CA ILE A 57 -14.21 -1.93 9.16
C ILE A 57 -14.70 -3.18 9.93
N LEU A 58 -15.01 -4.27 9.23
CA LEU A 58 -15.39 -5.53 9.87
C LEU A 58 -14.24 -6.12 10.68
N LEU A 59 -12.99 -5.99 10.21
CA LEU A 59 -11.81 -6.40 10.97
C LEU A 59 -11.68 -5.59 12.26
N LEU A 60 -11.86 -4.26 12.21
CA LEU A 60 -11.89 -3.44 13.42
C LEU A 60 -13.01 -3.89 14.35
N GLY A 61 -14.21 -4.14 13.84
CA GLY A 61 -15.34 -4.66 14.61
C GLY A 61 -15.03 -6.00 15.28
N GLN A 62 -14.43 -6.95 14.54
CA GLN A 62 -13.99 -8.24 15.09
C GLN A 62 -12.99 -8.03 16.23
N LEU A 63 -11.96 -7.19 16.05
CA LEU A 63 -10.97 -6.90 17.08
C LEU A 63 -11.59 -6.22 18.32
N CYS A 64 -12.57 -5.34 18.15
CA CYS A 64 -13.34 -4.79 19.28
C CYS A 64 -14.10 -5.90 20.03
N LEU A 65 -14.70 -6.85 19.30
CA LEU A 65 -15.44 -7.98 19.91
C LEU A 65 -14.52 -8.93 20.67
N THR A 66 -13.23 -8.96 20.39
CA THR A 66 -12.27 -9.81 21.12
C THR A 66 -11.89 -9.24 22.49
N ILE A 67 -12.04 -7.93 22.73
CA ILE A 67 -11.58 -7.26 23.96
C ILE A 67 -12.18 -7.84 25.23
N PRO A 68 -13.50 -8.11 25.32
CA PRO A 68 -14.09 -8.72 26.53
C PRO A 68 -13.51 -10.10 26.85
N PHE A 69 -13.06 -10.84 25.85
CA PHE A 69 -12.51 -12.20 25.97
C PHE A 69 -10.98 -12.22 26.07
N ALA A 70 -10.34 -11.04 25.98
CA ALA A 70 -8.88 -10.92 26.00
C ALA A 70 -8.28 -11.27 27.35
N LEU A 71 -7.10 -11.89 27.36
CA LEU A 71 -6.34 -12.21 28.57
C LEU A 71 -5.98 -10.94 29.36
N TRP A 72 -5.53 -9.90 28.66
CA TRP A 72 -5.29 -8.58 29.21
C TRP A 72 -6.11 -7.53 28.45
N ARG A 73 -7.32 -7.30 28.96
CA ARG A 73 -8.32 -6.42 28.32
C ARG A 73 -7.81 -5.00 28.10
N GLY A 74 -7.09 -4.45 29.10
CA GLY A 74 -6.52 -3.10 29.00
C GLY A 74 -5.50 -2.96 27.89
N GLY A 75 -4.63 -3.95 27.70
CA GLY A 75 -3.67 -3.98 26.60
C GLY A 75 -4.36 -4.09 25.24
N SER A 76 -5.35 -4.98 25.11
CA SER A 76 -6.12 -5.10 23.87
C SER A 76 -6.89 -3.82 23.55
N PHE A 77 -7.48 -3.16 24.55
CA PHE A 77 -8.12 -1.88 24.36
C PHE A 77 -7.13 -0.82 23.82
N GLN A 78 -5.92 -0.76 24.38
CA GLN A 78 -4.87 0.15 23.90
C GLN A 78 -4.50 -0.13 22.43
N VAL A 79 -4.28 -1.39 22.06
CA VAL A 79 -3.92 -1.76 20.69
C VAL A 79 -5.05 -1.39 19.72
N VAL A 80 -6.30 -1.69 20.06
CA VAL A 80 -7.44 -1.44 19.16
C VAL A 80 -7.73 0.06 19.05
N PHE A 81 -7.90 0.78 20.17
CA PHE A 81 -8.40 2.17 20.18
C PHE A 81 -7.31 3.23 20.07
N PHE A 82 -6.06 2.96 20.45
CA PHE A 82 -4.99 3.96 20.34
C PHE A 82 -4.03 3.71 19.18
N LEU A 83 -4.01 2.48 18.63
CA LEU A 83 -3.15 2.15 17.49
C LEU A 83 -3.99 1.80 16.25
N PHE A 84 -4.75 0.71 16.28
CA PHE A 84 -5.37 0.16 15.08
C PHE A 84 -6.51 1.02 14.50
N ILE A 85 -7.32 1.68 15.33
CA ILE A 85 -8.37 2.58 14.85
C ILE A 85 -7.81 3.71 13.97
N LYS A 86 -6.63 4.25 14.29
CA LYS A 86 -5.95 5.27 13.48
C LYS A 86 -5.55 4.72 12.11
N VAL A 87 -5.06 3.47 12.10
CA VAL A 87 -4.71 2.75 10.86
C VAL A 87 -5.93 2.62 9.97
N VAL A 88 -7.06 2.18 10.55
CA VAL A 88 -8.33 2.02 9.82
C VAL A 88 -8.82 3.36 9.29
N LEU A 89 -8.93 4.38 10.14
CA LEU A 89 -9.45 5.69 9.76
C LEU A 89 -8.62 6.33 8.62
N ILE A 90 -7.30 6.31 8.72
CA ILE A 90 -6.42 6.86 7.68
C ILE A 90 -6.52 6.05 6.39
N SER A 91 -6.57 4.73 6.48
CA SER A 91 -6.70 3.86 5.29
C SER A 91 -8.04 4.06 4.59
N VAL A 92 -9.14 4.18 5.35
CA VAL A 92 -10.46 4.52 4.82
C VAL A 92 -10.46 5.91 4.18
N ALA A 93 -9.86 6.90 4.85
CA ALA A 93 -9.75 8.25 4.32
C ALA A 93 -8.98 8.26 2.98
N VAL A 94 -7.86 7.55 2.88
CA VAL A 94 -7.11 7.44 1.62
C VAL A 94 -7.93 6.73 0.55
N ALA A 95 -8.58 5.62 0.88
CA ALA A 95 -9.36 4.85 -0.08
C ALA A 95 -10.56 5.63 -0.64
N LEU A 96 -11.19 6.51 0.16
CA LEU A 96 -12.41 7.22 -0.21
C LEU A 96 -12.19 8.67 -0.67
N ALA A 97 -11.15 9.37 -0.17
CA ALA A 97 -10.93 10.77 -0.49
C ALA A 97 -10.06 11.00 -1.74
N VAL A 98 -9.35 9.96 -2.21
CA VAL A 98 -8.50 10.06 -3.40
C VAL A 98 -9.32 9.70 -4.64
N ASP A 99 -9.73 10.72 -5.39
CA ASP A 99 -10.66 10.58 -6.53
C ASP A 99 -9.99 10.84 -7.88
N THR A 100 -8.77 11.39 -7.91
CA THR A 100 -8.10 11.76 -9.14
C THR A 100 -6.72 11.12 -9.29
N TRP A 101 -6.32 10.85 -10.54
CA TRP A 101 -4.99 10.32 -10.85
C TRP A 101 -3.83 11.18 -10.32
N PRO A 102 -3.83 12.52 -10.45
CA PRO A 102 -2.76 13.34 -9.89
C PRO A 102 -2.64 13.25 -8.37
N GLN A 103 -3.76 13.14 -7.65
CA GLN A 103 -3.75 12.97 -6.18
C GLN A 103 -3.10 11.64 -5.79
N LEU A 104 -3.52 10.54 -6.42
CA LEU A 104 -2.96 9.22 -6.16
C LEU A 104 -1.46 9.16 -6.50
N ARG A 105 -1.07 9.67 -7.67
CA ARG A 105 0.32 9.72 -8.12
C ARG A 105 1.20 10.50 -7.13
N ARG A 106 0.68 11.63 -6.58
CA ARG A 106 1.39 12.40 -5.55
C ARG A 106 1.55 11.63 -4.24
N LEU A 107 0.55 10.85 -3.81
CA LEU A 107 0.67 10.01 -2.60
C LEU A 107 1.74 8.92 -2.76
N LEU A 108 1.72 8.21 -3.89
CA LEU A 108 2.74 7.22 -4.22
C LEU A 108 4.14 7.85 -4.34
N PHE A 109 4.21 9.07 -4.90
CA PHE A 109 5.45 9.84 -4.98
C PHE A 109 5.99 10.19 -3.58
N VAL A 110 5.13 10.66 -2.69
CA VAL A 110 5.51 11.00 -1.31
C VAL A 110 6.13 9.80 -0.60
N GLN A 111 5.51 8.63 -0.67
CA GLN A 111 6.08 7.42 -0.08
C GLN A 111 7.41 7.04 -0.73
N ALA A 112 7.44 7.01 -2.07
CA ALA A 112 8.64 6.68 -2.84
C ALA A 112 9.81 7.62 -2.58
N PHE A 113 9.56 8.88 -2.24
CA PHE A 113 10.58 9.91 -1.98
C PHE A 113 11.00 9.97 -0.51
N ALA A 114 10.05 9.83 0.41
CA ALA A 114 10.31 9.95 1.85
C ALA A 114 11.16 8.79 2.40
N VAL A 115 10.89 7.55 1.96
CA VAL A 115 11.61 6.38 2.49
C VAL A 115 13.11 6.35 2.09
N PRO A 116 13.53 6.70 0.86
CA PRO A 116 14.95 6.92 0.56
C PRO A 116 15.62 8.00 1.40
N ILE A 117 14.92 9.11 1.72
CA ILE A 117 15.44 10.14 2.63
C ILE A 117 15.66 9.57 4.03
N LEU A 118 14.68 8.80 4.53
CA LEU A 118 14.81 8.12 5.81
C LEU A 118 16.00 7.13 5.81
N ALA A 119 16.18 6.39 4.71
CA ALA A 119 17.35 5.51 4.55
C ALA A 119 18.66 6.27 4.52
N ALA A 120 18.72 7.40 3.81
CA ALA A 120 19.90 8.27 3.79
C ALA A 120 20.20 8.84 5.19
N ALA A 121 19.19 9.31 5.90
CA ALA A 121 19.34 9.80 7.28
C ALA A 121 19.86 8.72 8.23
N ALA A 122 19.39 7.47 8.09
CA ALA A 122 19.86 6.34 8.87
C ALA A 122 21.34 6.00 8.57
N LEU A 123 21.73 6.06 7.29
CA LEU A 123 23.12 5.84 6.87
C LEU A 123 24.07 6.92 7.44
N VAL A 124 23.65 8.19 7.40
CA VAL A 124 24.45 9.32 7.92
C VAL A 124 24.58 9.26 9.45
N ARG A 125 23.49 8.98 10.15
CA ARG A 125 23.51 8.88 11.62
C ARG A 125 24.12 7.59 12.14
N HIS A 126 24.14 6.56 11.32
CA HIS A 126 24.74 5.26 11.60
C HIS A 126 24.33 4.68 12.97
N GLN A 127 23.05 4.83 13.33
CA GLN A 127 22.52 4.23 14.56
C GLN A 127 22.45 2.71 14.39
N THR A 128 22.96 2.01 15.41
CA THR A 128 22.97 0.54 15.39
C THR A 128 22.31 -0.01 16.64
N ASP A 129 21.69 -1.17 16.49
CA ASP A 129 21.21 -1.94 17.63
C ASP A 129 22.35 -2.60 18.41
N LYS A 130 21.99 -3.33 19.48
CA LYS A 130 22.97 -4.04 20.35
C LYS A 130 23.81 -5.07 19.58
N GLU A 131 23.34 -5.53 18.41
CA GLU A 131 24.04 -6.48 17.55
C GLU A 131 24.89 -5.79 16.47
N GLY A 132 24.97 -4.46 16.47
CA GLY A 132 25.70 -3.65 15.48
C GLY A 132 25.03 -3.62 14.10
N ARG A 133 23.71 -3.88 14.03
CA ARG A 133 22.91 -3.78 12.80
C ARG A 133 22.37 -2.36 12.65
N LEU A 134 22.40 -1.83 11.42
CA LEU A 134 21.80 -0.54 11.14
C LEU A 134 20.29 -0.57 11.45
N VAL A 135 19.81 0.43 12.18
CA VAL A 135 18.39 0.67 12.45
C VAL A 135 17.96 2.00 11.86
N GLY A 136 16.65 2.18 11.72
CA GLY A 136 16.09 3.45 11.27
C GLY A 136 16.30 4.56 12.29
N VAL A 137 16.09 5.78 11.86
CA VAL A 137 16.15 6.94 12.75
C VAL A 137 14.84 7.04 13.51
N GLY A 138 14.94 7.24 14.83
CA GLY A 138 13.79 7.37 15.71
C GLY A 138 13.25 6.04 16.23
N ARG A 139 12.18 6.11 17.04
CA ARG A 139 11.62 4.95 17.74
C ARG A 139 10.80 4.00 16.86
N ALA A 140 10.24 4.51 15.75
CA ALA A 140 9.34 3.72 14.92
C ALA A 140 10.03 2.63 14.12
N PHE A 141 11.29 2.84 13.77
CA PHE A 141 12.10 1.95 12.96
C PHE A 141 13.41 1.57 13.66
N ASP A 142 13.36 1.44 15.00
CA ASP A 142 14.46 0.98 15.84
C ASP A 142 14.77 -0.52 15.65
N ASN A 143 13.92 -1.24 14.95
CA ASN A 143 14.13 -2.63 14.58
C ASN A 143 14.68 -2.76 13.16
N ALA A 144 15.88 -3.34 13.02
CA ALA A 144 16.54 -3.55 11.74
C ALA A 144 15.69 -4.34 10.72
N ASN A 145 14.87 -5.30 11.19
CA ASN A 145 14.01 -6.10 10.32
C ASN A 145 12.85 -5.27 9.76
N ASP A 146 12.19 -4.48 10.61
CA ASP A 146 11.06 -3.64 10.21
C ASP A 146 11.51 -2.51 9.29
N PHE A 147 12.66 -1.92 9.59
CA PHE A 147 13.26 -0.89 8.74
C PHE A 147 13.62 -1.42 7.34
N SER A 148 14.26 -2.59 7.26
CA SER A 148 14.58 -3.22 5.97
C SER A 148 13.33 -3.63 5.20
N PHE A 149 12.27 -4.04 5.90
CA PHE A 149 11.00 -4.43 5.28
C PHE A 149 10.28 -3.22 4.67
N LEU A 150 10.22 -2.08 5.36
CA LEU A 150 9.68 -0.83 4.82
C LEU A 150 10.37 -0.43 3.51
N MET A 151 11.71 -0.49 3.47
CA MET A 151 12.46 -0.19 2.26
C MET A 151 12.13 -1.17 1.13
N SER A 152 12.05 -2.46 1.42
CA SER A 152 11.69 -3.49 0.43
C SER A 152 10.30 -3.28 -0.16
N LEU A 153 9.32 -2.80 0.62
CA LEU A 153 7.97 -2.46 0.16
C LEU A 153 7.94 -1.19 -0.70
N THR A 154 8.93 -0.30 -0.55
CA THR A 154 8.97 0.98 -1.27
C THR A 154 9.80 0.90 -2.56
N LEU A 155 10.77 0.01 -2.64
CA LEU A 155 11.63 -0.17 -3.82
C LEU A 155 10.85 -0.26 -5.16
N PRO A 156 9.74 -0.99 -5.29
CA PRO A 156 8.97 -1.05 -6.55
C PRO A 156 8.44 0.31 -7.00
N LEU A 157 8.01 1.16 -6.07
CA LEU A 157 7.52 2.50 -6.38
C LEU A 157 8.63 3.39 -6.92
N CYS A 158 9.81 3.38 -6.28
CA CYS A 158 11.00 4.09 -6.78
C CYS A 158 11.38 3.61 -8.18
N PHE A 159 11.33 2.30 -8.41
CA PHE A 159 11.61 1.71 -9.72
C PHE A 159 10.63 2.18 -10.79
N ALA A 160 9.33 2.25 -10.49
CA ALA A 160 8.33 2.76 -11.41
C ALA A 160 8.53 4.24 -11.71
N PHE A 161 8.85 5.07 -10.70
CA PHE A 161 9.17 6.48 -10.92
C PHE A 161 10.47 6.67 -11.73
N LEU A 162 11.49 5.86 -11.52
CA LEU A 162 12.69 5.84 -12.36
C LEU A 162 12.34 5.61 -13.83
N LEU A 163 11.44 4.66 -14.12
CA LEU A 163 11.03 4.32 -15.49
C LEU A 163 10.08 5.34 -16.11
N SER A 164 9.25 6.02 -15.33
CA SER A 164 8.27 7.01 -15.80
C SER A 164 8.89 8.38 -16.05
N THR A 165 10.03 8.66 -15.45
CA THR A 165 10.70 9.96 -15.52
C THR A 165 11.52 10.07 -16.82
N ARG A 166 11.42 11.24 -17.50
CA ARG A 166 12.19 11.52 -18.74
C ARG A 166 13.53 12.20 -18.47
N SER A 167 13.61 13.09 -17.48
CA SER A 167 14.81 13.83 -17.13
C SER A 167 15.90 12.91 -16.58
N LEU A 168 17.13 13.02 -17.08
CA LEU A 168 18.29 12.26 -16.60
C LEU A 168 18.61 12.59 -15.14
N MET A 169 18.52 13.87 -14.74
CA MET A 169 18.75 14.28 -13.36
C MET A 169 17.75 13.63 -12.41
N ALA A 170 16.46 13.64 -12.75
CA ALA A 170 15.44 12.98 -11.93
C ALA A 170 15.60 11.45 -11.92
N LYS A 171 16.07 10.82 -13.01
CA LYS A 171 16.45 9.39 -13.00
C LYS A 171 17.60 9.13 -12.05
N ALA A 172 18.62 10.00 -12.03
CA ALA A 172 19.74 9.89 -11.11
C ALA A 172 19.29 9.97 -9.64
N VAL A 173 18.33 10.87 -9.30
CA VAL A 173 17.75 10.98 -7.96
C VAL A 173 17.05 9.67 -7.56
N TRP A 174 16.24 9.07 -8.45
CA TRP A 174 15.58 7.79 -8.17
C TRP A 174 16.58 6.63 -8.04
N ALA A 175 17.57 6.58 -8.89
CA ALA A 175 18.64 5.57 -8.82
C ALA A 175 19.44 5.69 -7.53
N LEU A 176 19.80 6.93 -7.13
CA LEU A 176 20.48 7.20 -5.86
C LEU A 176 19.58 6.79 -4.68
N GLY A 177 18.29 7.12 -4.70
CA GLY A 177 17.34 6.70 -3.67
C GLY A 177 17.23 5.18 -3.54
N MET A 178 17.23 4.46 -4.65
CA MET A 178 17.26 2.99 -4.64
C MET A 178 18.59 2.45 -4.12
N ALA A 179 19.71 3.06 -4.48
CA ALA A 179 21.03 2.68 -4.01
C ALA A 179 21.19 2.89 -2.50
N THR A 180 20.70 4.02 -1.96
CA THR A 180 20.71 4.28 -0.50
C THR A 180 19.85 3.28 0.26
N MET A 181 18.63 2.95 -0.24
CA MET A 181 17.81 1.90 0.37
C MET A 181 18.49 0.53 0.30
N GLY A 182 19.10 0.19 -0.85
CA GLY A 182 19.85 -1.05 -1.01
C GLY A 182 21.02 -1.17 -0.02
N ALA A 183 21.82 -0.11 0.10
CA ALA A 183 22.92 -0.04 1.07
C ALA A 183 22.41 -0.18 2.51
N ALA A 184 21.33 0.53 2.86
CA ALA A 184 20.74 0.45 4.18
C ALA A 184 20.21 -0.97 4.47
N ILE A 185 19.49 -1.63 3.53
CA ILE A 185 19.03 -3.03 3.68
C ILE A 185 20.21 -3.97 3.97
N VAL A 186 21.31 -3.82 3.23
CA VAL A 186 22.52 -4.64 3.44
C VAL A 186 23.09 -4.41 4.84
N LEU A 187 23.19 -3.15 5.30
CA LEU A 187 23.75 -2.80 6.60
C LEU A 187 22.83 -3.16 7.79
N THR A 188 21.51 -3.32 7.56
CA THR A 188 20.64 -3.90 8.59
C THR A 188 20.99 -5.35 8.89
N ALA A 189 21.73 -6.03 7.99
CA ALA A 189 22.06 -7.45 8.06
C ALA A 189 20.82 -8.32 8.39
N SER A 190 19.63 -7.89 7.96
CA SER A 190 18.37 -8.57 8.15
C SER A 190 18.15 -9.63 7.06
N ARG A 191 18.05 -10.91 7.44
CA ARG A 191 17.70 -11.99 6.51
C ARG A 191 16.33 -11.76 5.88
N GLN A 192 15.36 -11.33 6.67
CA GLN A 192 14.04 -10.94 6.19
C GLN A 192 14.12 -9.81 5.16
N GLY A 193 14.88 -8.74 5.47
CA GLY A 193 15.08 -7.61 4.56
C GLY A 193 15.69 -8.02 3.22
N LEU A 194 16.71 -8.88 3.23
CA LEU A 194 17.34 -9.39 2.01
C LEU A 194 16.36 -10.23 1.17
N VAL A 195 15.60 -11.14 1.80
CA VAL A 195 14.61 -11.98 1.12
C VAL A 195 13.49 -11.11 0.52
N THR A 196 12.93 -10.18 1.29
CA THR A 196 11.85 -9.31 0.81
C THR A 196 12.32 -8.33 -0.26
N ALA A 197 13.55 -7.82 -0.18
CA ALA A 197 14.16 -7.01 -1.25
C ALA A 197 14.37 -7.83 -2.53
N ALA A 198 14.85 -9.07 -2.42
CA ALA A 198 15.03 -9.97 -3.55
C ALA A 198 13.67 -10.27 -4.25
N ILE A 199 12.60 -10.52 -3.48
CA ILE A 199 11.24 -10.72 -4.00
C ILE A 199 10.75 -9.46 -4.71
N SER A 200 10.90 -8.30 -4.07
CA SER A 200 10.51 -6.99 -4.58
C SER A 200 11.20 -6.68 -5.91
N LEU A 201 12.52 -6.77 -5.94
CA LEU A 201 13.33 -6.54 -7.14
C LEU A 201 13.10 -7.62 -8.20
N GLY A 202 13.02 -8.88 -7.82
CA GLY A 202 12.74 -9.99 -8.72
C GLY A 202 11.41 -9.80 -9.45
N PHE A 203 10.35 -9.40 -8.74
CA PHE A 203 9.06 -9.09 -9.36
C PHE A 203 9.17 -7.89 -10.33
N CYS A 204 9.88 -6.84 -9.93
CA CYS A 204 10.11 -5.67 -10.79
C CYS A 204 10.91 -6.04 -12.04
N LEU A 205 11.99 -6.80 -11.91
CA LEU A 205 12.81 -7.24 -13.04
C LEU A 205 12.04 -8.17 -13.99
N TRP A 206 11.18 -9.03 -13.45
CA TRP A 206 10.31 -9.87 -14.26
C TRP A 206 9.29 -9.05 -15.06
N GLU A 207 8.56 -8.17 -14.41
CA GLU A 207 7.49 -7.38 -15.03
C GLU A 207 8.03 -6.26 -15.93
N PHE A 208 9.04 -5.52 -15.49
CA PHE A 208 9.60 -4.38 -16.22
C PHE A 208 10.77 -4.76 -17.15
N GLY A 209 11.61 -5.70 -16.72
CA GLY A 209 12.75 -6.16 -17.48
C GLY A 209 12.37 -7.18 -18.55
N VAL A 210 11.97 -8.37 -18.12
CA VAL A 210 11.69 -9.49 -19.02
C VAL A 210 10.41 -9.25 -19.83
N LYS A 211 9.26 -9.13 -19.19
CA LYS A 211 7.98 -8.85 -19.87
C LYS A 211 7.93 -7.49 -20.53
N GLY A 212 8.58 -6.49 -19.94
CA GLY A 212 8.72 -5.14 -20.48
C GLY A 212 9.71 -5.03 -21.64
N ARG A 213 10.42 -6.10 -22.00
CA ARG A 213 11.49 -6.14 -23.02
C ARG A 213 12.60 -5.12 -22.77
N ARG A 214 12.95 -4.89 -21.50
CA ARG A 214 14.03 -3.99 -21.06
C ARG A 214 15.14 -4.81 -20.39
N LEU A 215 15.71 -5.78 -21.12
CA LEU A 215 16.70 -6.74 -20.60
C LEU A 215 17.94 -6.06 -20.00
N TYR A 216 18.26 -4.82 -20.45
CA TYR A 216 19.34 -4.03 -19.86
C TYR A 216 19.15 -3.79 -18.36
N LEU A 217 17.88 -3.76 -17.85
CA LEU A 217 17.61 -3.62 -16.41
C LEU A 217 18.05 -4.87 -15.64
N VAL A 218 17.88 -6.05 -16.24
CA VAL A 218 18.31 -7.32 -15.64
C VAL A 218 19.84 -7.37 -15.61
N LEU A 219 20.50 -6.99 -16.71
CA LEU A 219 21.95 -6.91 -16.78
C LEU A 219 22.51 -5.91 -15.77
N LEU A 220 21.91 -4.70 -15.70
CA LEU A 220 22.31 -3.68 -14.71
C LEU A 220 22.14 -4.20 -13.27
N ALA A 221 21.02 -4.87 -12.97
CA ALA A 221 20.81 -5.45 -11.64
C ALA A 221 21.84 -6.53 -11.31
N MET A 222 22.24 -7.37 -12.27
CA MET A 222 23.31 -8.35 -12.08
C MET A 222 24.66 -7.67 -11.79
N VAL A 223 25.03 -6.65 -12.57
CA VAL A 223 26.27 -5.89 -12.35
C VAL A 223 26.29 -5.24 -10.97
N VAL A 224 25.17 -4.61 -10.57
CA VAL A 224 25.03 -4.00 -9.23
C VAL A 224 25.13 -5.07 -8.13
N ALA A 225 24.49 -6.22 -8.30
CA ALA A 225 24.55 -7.31 -7.34
C ALA A 225 26.01 -7.85 -7.17
N VAL A 226 26.71 -8.05 -8.28
CA VAL A 226 28.13 -8.46 -8.27
C VAL A 226 29.00 -7.39 -7.60
N GLY A 227 28.78 -6.11 -7.94
CA GLY A 227 29.49 -4.99 -7.31
C GLY A 227 29.26 -4.91 -5.79
N VAL A 228 28.03 -5.05 -5.34
CA VAL A 228 27.68 -5.07 -3.91
C VAL A 228 28.32 -6.28 -3.22
N LEU A 229 28.30 -7.45 -3.82
CA LEU A 229 28.97 -8.64 -3.27
C LEU A 229 30.49 -8.50 -3.23
N GLY A 230 31.09 -7.81 -4.20
CA GLY A 230 32.53 -7.57 -4.26
C GLY A 230 33.02 -6.51 -3.26
N VAL A 231 32.21 -5.47 -3.00
CA VAL A 231 32.55 -4.37 -2.07
C VAL A 231 32.11 -4.68 -0.64
N ALA A 232 31.06 -5.44 -0.46
CA ALA A 232 30.65 -5.92 0.85
C ALA A 232 31.76 -6.81 1.41
N ARG A 233 32.57 -6.23 2.31
CA ARG A 233 33.60 -7.00 3.02
C ARG A 233 33.05 -8.35 3.45
N PRO A 234 33.63 -9.49 3.03
CA PRO A 234 33.02 -10.82 3.17
C PRO A 234 32.72 -11.25 4.62
N GLY A 235 33.21 -10.51 5.61
CA GLY A 235 33.24 -10.98 6.98
C GLY A 235 31.89 -11.14 7.67
N ARG A 236 30.99 -10.16 7.65
CA ARG A 236 29.73 -10.23 8.43
C ARG A 236 28.53 -10.69 7.58
N LEU A 237 28.38 -10.17 6.37
CA LEU A 237 27.29 -10.53 5.47
C LEU A 237 27.44 -11.96 4.97
N MET A 238 28.63 -12.34 4.52
CA MET A 238 28.88 -13.68 4.05
C MET A 238 28.72 -14.72 5.17
N LYS A 239 29.18 -14.40 6.40
CA LYS A 239 28.91 -15.26 7.58
C LYS A 239 27.41 -15.41 7.82
N ARG A 240 26.59 -14.34 7.72
CA ARG A 240 25.13 -14.41 7.94
C ARG A 240 24.38 -15.05 6.76
N VAL A 241 24.81 -14.83 5.52
CA VAL A 241 24.25 -15.54 4.37
C VAL A 241 24.67 -17.02 4.40
N ALA A 242 25.94 -17.31 4.68
CA ALA A 242 26.42 -18.67 4.85
C ALA A 242 25.75 -19.38 6.03
N SER A 243 25.49 -18.70 7.14
CA SER A 243 24.74 -19.27 8.28
C SER A 243 23.26 -19.54 7.97
N THR A 244 22.72 -18.99 6.89
CA THR A 244 21.38 -19.33 6.40
C THR A 244 21.37 -20.65 5.64
N PHE A 245 22.48 -21.00 4.99
CA PHE A 245 22.64 -22.18 4.18
C PHE A 245 23.64 -23.21 4.73
N GLY A 246 24.36 -22.90 5.81
CA GLY A 246 25.39 -23.72 6.43
C GLY A 246 25.25 -23.87 7.96
N LYS A 247 26.34 -24.26 8.64
CA LYS A 247 26.39 -24.33 10.11
C LYS A 247 26.14 -22.95 10.70
N ALA A 248 24.96 -22.79 11.33
CA ALA A 248 24.52 -21.54 11.94
C ALA A 248 25.39 -21.21 13.18
N ASP A 249 25.82 -19.95 13.31
CA ASP A 249 26.36 -19.44 14.58
C ASP A 249 25.32 -19.61 15.69
N SER A 250 25.74 -19.80 16.94
CA SER A 250 24.87 -20.05 18.09
C SER A 250 23.70 -19.04 18.19
N SER A 251 23.95 -17.75 17.94
CA SER A 251 22.92 -16.69 17.94
C SER A 251 21.90 -16.83 16.80
N THR A 252 22.30 -17.32 15.65
CA THR A 252 21.44 -17.59 14.49
C THR A 252 20.58 -18.80 14.74
N TYR A 253 21.15 -19.85 15.32
CA TYR A 253 20.44 -21.07 15.70
C TYR A 253 19.36 -20.77 16.75
N GLU A 254 19.71 -20.05 17.80
CA GLU A 254 18.79 -19.62 18.87
C GLU A 254 17.64 -18.77 18.31
N SER A 255 17.92 -17.76 17.47
CA SER A 255 16.87 -16.93 16.88
C SER A 255 15.93 -17.70 15.98
N THR A 256 16.41 -18.73 15.28
CA THR A 256 15.58 -19.60 14.41
C THR A 256 14.71 -20.55 15.22
N GLN A 257 15.28 -21.12 16.31
CA GLN A 257 14.52 -21.96 17.23
C GLN A 257 13.41 -21.17 17.93
N ILE A 258 13.69 -19.96 18.42
CA ILE A 258 12.68 -19.11 19.05
C ILE A 258 11.55 -18.79 18.06
N ARG A 259 11.85 -18.41 16.81
CA ARG A 259 10.81 -18.17 15.79
C ARG A 259 9.97 -19.43 15.49
N GLY A 260 10.61 -20.59 15.42
CA GLY A 260 9.89 -21.87 15.27
C GLY A 260 8.96 -22.18 16.47
N ALA A 261 9.43 -21.89 17.68
CA ALA A 261 8.61 -22.03 18.89
C ALA A 261 7.45 -21.02 18.89
N MET A 262 7.68 -19.78 18.48
CA MET A 262 6.64 -18.73 18.36
C MET A 262 5.58 -19.13 17.33
N LEU A 263 5.98 -19.63 16.17
CA LEU A 263 5.05 -20.12 15.14
C LEU A 263 4.17 -21.27 15.69
N LYS A 264 4.77 -22.26 16.34
CA LYS A 264 4.00 -23.37 16.94
C LYS A 264 3.03 -22.88 18.02
N ARG A 265 3.46 -21.94 18.88
CA ARG A 265 2.61 -21.37 19.94
C ARG A 265 1.46 -20.53 19.37
N SER A 266 1.73 -19.67 18.36
CA SER A 266 0.68 -18.87 17.76
C SER A 266 -0.37 -19.73 17.06
N LEU A 267 0.04 -20.77 16.33
CA LEU A 267 -0.89 -21.74 15.74
C LEU A 267 -1.69 -22.50 16.82
N ALA A 268 -1.03 -22.98 17.87
CA ALA A 268 -1.73 -23.66 18.97
C ALA A 268 -2.72 -22.73 19.67
N THR A 269 -2.38 -21.46 19.85
CA THR A 269 -3.27 -20.44 20.42
C THR A 269 -4.48 -20.17 19.52
N ALA A 270 -4.26 -20.02 18.22
CA ALA A 270 -5.33 -19.84 17.25
C ALA A 270 -6.31 -21.01 17.24
N LEU A 271 -5.81 -22.25 17.38
CA LEU A 271 -6.66 -23.46 17.45
C LEU A 271 -7.42 -23.56 18.78
N LYS A 272 -6.83 -23.11 19.89
CA LYS A 272 -7.51 -23.12 21.22
C LYS A 272 -8.57 -22.02 21.33
N HIS A 273 -8.38 -20.89 20.66
CA HIS A 273 -9.27 -19.73 20.74
C HIS A 273 -9.71 -19.28 19.32
N PRO A 274 -10.42 -20.14 18.55
CA PRO A 274 -10.62 -19.93 17.12
C PRO A 274 -11.52 -18.72 16.77
N LEU A 275 -12.43 -18.31 17.64
CA LEU A 275 -13.40 -17.26 17.35
C LEU A 275 -12.92 -15.86 17.74
N PHE A 276 -12.34 -15.72 18.93
CA PHE A 276 -11.98 -14.40 19.48
C PHE A 276 -10.48 -14.24 19.73
N GLY A 277 -9.70 -15.32 19.59
CA GLY A 277 -8.29 -15.29 19.94
C GLY A 277 -8.07 -15.00 21.44
N VAL A 278 -6.87 -14.51 21.76
CA VAL A 278 -6.49 -14.11 23.12
C VAL A 278 -6.55 -12.59 23.34
N GLY A 279 -6.98 -11.85 22.32
CA GLY A 279 -7.04 -10.40 22.30
C GLY A 279 -5.81 -9.73 21.66
N PRO A 280 -6.01 -8.62 20.93
CA PRO A 280 -4.94 -7.88 20.26
C PRO A 280 -3.82 -7.45 21.21
N GLY A 281 -2.56 -7.70 20.83
CA GLY A 281 -1.36 -7.39 21.61
C GLY A 281 -1.09 -8.38 22.76
N ASN A 282 -1.86 -9.46 22.91
CA ASN A 282 -1.72 -10.38 24.03
C ASN A 282 -0.86 -11.63 23.73
N PHE A 283 -0.54 -11.88 22.47
CA PHE A 283 0.35 -12.99 22.12
C PHE A 283 1.71 -12.88 22.81
N VAL A 284 2.23 -11.66 22.95
CA VAL A 284 3.50 -11.38 23.64
C VAL A 284 3.49 -11.96 25.06
N VAL A 285 2.37 -11.84 25.79
CA VAL A 285 2.21 -12.32 27.18
C VAL A 285 2.30 -13.85 27.24
N ILE A 286 1.61 -14.55 26.32
CA ILE A 286 1.56 -16.01 26.30
C ILE A 286 2.72 -16.65 25.54
N SER A 287 3.52 -15.86 24.85
CA SER A 287 4.65 -16.36 24.07
C SER A 287 5.72 -17.06 24.93
N GLY A 288 5.76 -16.76 26.23
CA GLY A 288 6.79 -17.24 27.18
C GLY A 288 8.18 -16.62 26.97
N PHE A 289 8.33 -15.72 26.00
CA PHE A 289 9.56 -15.03 25.69
C PHE A 289 9.40 -13.51 25.61
N TRP A 290 8.19 -13.00 25.91
CA TRP A 290 7.84 -11.58 25.75
C TRP A 290 8.15 -11.05 24.36
N ARG A 291 7.88 -11.87 23.33
CA ARG A 291 8.13 -11.56 21.92
C ARG A 291 6.90 -11.78 21.07
N VAL A 292 6.80 -11.03 19.99
CA VAL A 292 5.79 -11.17 18.93
C VAL A 292 6.02 -12.47 18.14
N ALA A 293 5.00 -12.94 17.41
CA ALA A 293 5.10 -14.18 16.62
C ALA A 293 6.07 -14.08 15.43
N HIS A 294 6.42 -12.88 14.99
CA HIS A 294 7.14 -12.62 13.74
C HIS A 294 6.48 -13.27 12.52
N ASN A 295 5.16 -13.34 12.54
CA ASN A 295 4.32 -13.82 11.46
C ASN A 295 2.94 -13.19 11.60
N SER A 296 2.66 -12.18 10.75
CA SER A 296 1.41 -11.40 10.81
C SER A 296 0.14 -12.25 10.69
N TYR A 297 0.21 -13.39 10.02
CA TYR A 297 -0.96 -14.25 9.80
C TYR A 297 -1.31 -15.07 11.04
N THR A 298 -0.30 -15.72 11.60
CA THR A 298 -0.52 -16.57 12.78
C THR A 298 -0.74 -15.73 14.04
N GLU A 299 -0.17 -14.53 14.12
CA GLU A 299 -0.40 -13.57 15.19
C GLU A 299 -1.80 -13.00 15.11
N MET A 300 -2.26 -12.57 13.93
CA MET A 300 -3.65 -12.14 13.71
C MET A 300 -4.66 -13.25 14.10
N ALA A 301 -4.37 -14.53 13.73
CA ALA A 301 -5.22 -15.64 14.08
C ALA A 301 -5.21 -15.95 15.60
N ALA A 302 -4.05 -15.84 16.25
CA ALA A 302 -3.91 -16.08 17.69
C ALA A 302 -4.61 -14.99 18.52
N GLU A 303 -4.53 -13.73 18.09
CA GLU A 303 -5.03 -12.57 18.82
C GLU A 303 -6.47 -12.21 18.50
N GLY A 304 -6.84 -12.25 17.21
CA GLY A 304 -8.18 -11.84 16.73
C GLY A 304 -9.10 -13.01 16.37
N GLY A 305 -8.58 -14.26 16.43
CA GLY A 305 -9.27 -15.47 15.97
C GLY A 305 -9.24 -15.65 14.45
N LEU A 306 -9.76 -16.79 14.00
CA LEU A 306 -9.85 -17.11 12.56
C LEU A 306 -10.69 -16.10 11.76
N PRO A 307 -11.79 -15.51 12.28
CA PRO A 307 -12.53 -14.48 11.56
C PRO A 307 -11.66 -13.26 11.24
N ALA A 308 -10.80 -12.81 12.18
CA ALA A 308 -9.87 -11.70 11.93
C ALA A 308 -8.83 -12.07 10.86
N LEU A 309 -8.26 -13.27 10.91
CA LEU A 309 -7.35 -13.76 9.87
C LEU A 309 -8.01 -13.79 8.50
N ILE A 310 -9.24 -14.33 8.40
CA ILE A 310 -9.98 -14.40 7.12
C ILE A 310 -10.18 -12.98 6.56
N LEU A 311 -10.64 -12.04 7.38
CA LEU A 311 -10.83 -10.65 6.96
C LEU A 311 -9.51 -10.01 6.51
N PHE A 312 -8.41 -10.23 7.24
CA PHE A 312 -7.08 -9.74 6.88
C PHE A 312 -6.62 -10.29 5.52
N LEU A 313 -6.79 -11.59 5.29
CA LEU A 313 -6.47 -12.23 4.01
C LEU A 313 -7.35 -11.72 2.87
N MET A 314 -8.66 -11.50 3.12
CA MET A 314 -9.57 -10.92 2.14
C MET A 314 -9.17 -9.49 1.75
N ILE A 315 -8.73 -8.66 2.69
CA ILE A 315 -8.21 -7.31 2.44
C ILE A 315 -7.00 -7.38 1.50
N LEU A 316 -6.01 -8.21 1.80
CA LEU A 316 -4.81 -8.37 0.97
C LEU A 316 -5.12 -8.93 -0.41
N TYR A 317 -5.98 -9.95 -0.49
CA TYR A 317 -6.43 -10.53 -1.75
C TYR A 317 -7.09 -9.48 -2.66
N ARG A 318 -7.99 -8.66 -2.10
CA ARG A 318 -8.67 -7.59 -2.84
C ARG A 318 -7.69 -6.55 -3.34
N GLY A 319 -6.71 -6.15 -2.52
CA GLY A 319 -5.64 -5.24 -2.96
C GLY A 319 -4.91 -5.77 -4.20
N LEU A 320 -4.53 -7.05 -4.21
CA LEU A 320 -3.90 -7.70 -5.35
C LEU A 320 -4.83 -7.83 -6.56
N ALA A 321 -6.12 -8.14 -6.34
CA ALA A 321 -7.12 -8.26 -7.39
C ALA A 321 -7.35 -6.92 -8.09
N ASN A 322 -7.42 -5.82 -7.33
CA ASN A 322 -7.55 -4.46 -7.86
C ASN A 322 -6.39 -4.12 -8.82
N MET A 323 -5.15 -4.40 -8.42
CA MET A 323 -3.99 -4.12 -9.27
C MET A 323 -3.96 -4.97 -10.54
N ARG A 324 -4.38 -6.24 -10.45
CA ARG A 324 -4.54 -7.08 -11.65
C ARG A 324 -5.60 -6.52 -12.60
N GLY A 325 -6.72 -6.00 -12.06
CA GLY A 325 -7.79 -5.35 -12.83
C GLY A 325 -7.28 -4.12 -13.58
N VAL A 326 -6.63 -3.19 -12.86
CA VAL A 326 -6.06 -1.97 -13.45
C VAL A 326 -5.02 -2.31 -14.53
N LYS A 327 -4.11 -3.27 -14.28
CA LYS A 327 -3.08 -3.66 -15.24
C LYS A 327 -3.63 -4.23 -16.55
N ARG A 328 -4.79 -4.88 -16.50
CA ARG A 328 -5.45 -5.45 -17.72
C ARG A 328 -6.03 -4.37 -18.61
N LEU A 329 -6.51 -3.28 -18.02
CA LEU A 329 -7.19 -2.18 -18.72
C LEU A 329 -6.21 -1.09 -19.16
N ALA A 330 -5.11 -0.89 -18.45
CA ALA A 330 -4.14 0.16 -18.74
C ALA A 330 -3.28 -0.15 -19.97
N ASP A 331 -3.02 0.87 -20.77
CA ASP A 331 -2.10 0.78 -21.91
C ASP A 331 -0.70 0.34 -21.50
N LYS A 332 -0.05 -0.47 -22.36
CA LYS A 332 1.24 -1.10 -22.05
C LYS A 332 2.35 -0.12 -21.67
N LYS A 333 2.33 1.11 -22.18
CA LYS A 333 3.38 2.14 -21.96
C LYS A 333 2.95 3.25 -21.01
N SER A 334 1.77 3.17 -20.39
CA SER A 334 1.25 4.22 -19.51
C SER A 334 1.90 4.23 -18.13
N ASP A 335 2.05 5.40 -17.53
CA ASP A 335 2.47 5.57 -16.13
C ASP A 335 1.53 4.83 -15.17
N ILE A 336 0.25 4.76 -15.52
CA ILE A 336 -0.77 4.00 -14.79
C ILE A 336 -0.35 2.54 -14.65
N LYS A 337 0.04 1.89 -15.75
CA LYS A 337 0.46 0.50 -15.71
C LYS A 337 1.77 0.29 -14.94
N LEU A 338 2.72 1.21 -15.06
CA LEU A 338 3.98 1.14 -14.32
C LEU A 338 3.72 1.21 -12.81
N LEU A 339 2.95 2.20 -12.34
CA LEU A 339 2.66 2.38 -10.92
C LEU A 339 1.72 1.29 -10.37
N ALA A 340 0.76 0.80 -11.16
CA ALA A 340 -0.07 -0.36 -10.77
C ALA A 340 0.77 -1.63 -10.61
N THR A 341 1.75 -1.84 -11.49
CA THR A 341 2.68 -2.97 -11.40
C THR A 341 3.58 -2.85 -10.17
N ALA A 342 4.09 -1.66 -9.89
CA ALA A 342 4.89 -1.39 -8.69
C ALA A 342 4.10 -1.62 -7.40
N LEU A 343 2.88 -1.10 -7.33
CA LEU A 343 2.02 -1.31 -6.17
C LEU A 343 1.66 -2.78 -5.98
N GLN A 344 1.44 -3.52 -7.09
CA GLN A 344 1.26 -4.97 -7.03
C GLN A 344 2.52 -5.67 -6.49
N ALA A 345 3.72 -5.25 -6.91
CA ALA A 345 4.97 -5.77 -6.39
C ALA A 345 5.11 -5.53 -4.89
N SER A 346 4.79 -4.31 -4.41
CA SER A 346 4.78 -3.99 -2.97
C SER A 346 3.80 -4.87 -2.20
N LEU A 347 2.58 -5.10 -2.71
CA LEU A 347 1.59 -6.00 -2.10
C LEU A 347 2.07 -7.45 -2.07
N VAL A 348 2.67 -7.97 -3.14
CA VAL A 348 3.25 -9.33 -3.17
C VAL A 348 4.40 -9.43 -2.17
N THR A 349 5.26 -8.42 -2.12
CA THR A 349 6.36 -8.35 -1.14
C THR A 349 5.81 -8.36 0.29
N PHE A 350 4.70 -7.64 0.57
CA PHE A 350 4.07 -7.68 1.88
C PHE A 350 3.48 -9.07 2.19
N VAL A 351 2.75 -9.68 1.24
CA VAL A 351 2.13 -11.00 1.45
C VAL A 351 3.19 -12.05 1.80
N ILE A 352 4.35 -12.01 1.17
CA ILE A 352 5.43 -12.96 1.48
C ILE A 352 6.19 -12.53 2.74
N GLY A 353 6.50 -11.24 2.89
CA GLY A 353 7.23 -10.69 4.03
C GLY A 353 6.48 -10.79 5.35
N GLY A 354 5.14 -10.78 5.31
CA GLY A 354 4.27 -10.97 6.47
C GLY A 354 4.43 -12.31 7.19
N PHE A 355 5.01 -13.32 6.51
CA PHE A 355 5.41 -14.58 7.18
C PHE A 355 6.62 -14.43 8.09
N PHE A 356 7.34 -13.30 8.02
CA PHE A 356 8.57 -13.05 8.77
C PHE A 356 8.50 -11.82 9.67
N SER A 357 7.37 -11.10 9.70
CA SER A 357 7.14 -9.89 10.50
C SER A 357 5.75 -9.86 11.13
N SER A 358 5.60 -9.11 12.22
CA SER A 358 4.35 -8.86 12.93
C SER A 358 3.87 -7.45 12.59
N TRP A 359 3.24 -7.30 11.42
CA TRP A 359 2.80 -6.01 10.87
C TRP A 359 1.28 -5.92 10.67
N GLU A 360 0.54 -6.83 11.29
CA GLU A 360 -0.91 -6.94 11.20
C GLU A 360 -1.66 -5.72 11.75
N TYR A 361 -1.04 -4.95 12.67
CA TYR A 361 -1.60 -3.70 13.20
C TYR A 361 -0.91 -2.43 12.68
N GLN A 362 0.08 -2.58 11.76
CA GLN A 362 0.82 -1.45 11.20
C GLN A 362 0.09 -0.82 10.01
N TYR A 363 0.41 0.44 9.69
CA TYR A 363 -0.22 1.17 8.58
C TYR A 363 0.02 0.57 7.19
N MET A 364 1.23 0.02 6.94
CA MET A 364 1.68 -0.32 5.58
C MET A 364 0.76 -1.29 4.83
N PRO A 365 0.32 -2.45 5.37
CA PRO A 365 -0.53 -3.36 4.61
C PRO A 365 -1.85 -2.69 4.19
N TYR A 366 -2.47 -1.96 5.09
CA TYR A 366 -3.76 -1.31 4.84
C TYR A 366 -3.62 -0.08 3.95
N LEU A 367 -2.51 0.66 4.05
CA LEU A 367 -2.22 1.80 3.19
C LEU A 367 -1.97 1.34 1.74
N LEU A 368 -1.21 0.26 1.52
CA LEU A 368 -1.01 -0.32 0.20
C LEU A 368 -2.34 -0.79 -0.42
N VAL A 369 -3.23 -1.38 0.39
CA VAL A 369 -4.57 -1.77 -0.06
C VAL A 369 -5.42 -0.53 -0.32
N ALA A 370 -5.37 0.50 0.51
CA ALA A 370 -6.09 1.75 0.30
C ALA A 370 -5.65 2.45 -1.00
N TYR A 371 -4.36 2.48 -1.30
CA TYR A 371 -3.84 2.95 -2.59
C TYR A 371 -4.39 2.10 -3.75
N SER A 372 -4.43 0.78 -3.60
CA SER A 372 -4.95 -0.10 -4.63
C SER A 372 -6.44 0.11 -4.88
N THR A 373 -7.20 0.39 -3.82
CA THR A 373 -8.63 0.70 -3.88
C THR A 373 -8.89 2.02 -4.59
N ALA A 374 -8.17 3.09 -4.22
CA ALA A 374 -8.23 4.37 -4.90
C ALA A 374 -7.82 4.24 -6.38
N PHE A 375 -6.78 3.48 -6.66
CA PHE A 375 -6.30 3.22 -8.01
C PHE A 375 -7.37 2.52 -8.87
N TYR A 376 -8.01 1.49 -8.32
CA TYR A 376 -9.07 0.75 -9.01
C TYR A 376 -10.31 1.60 -9.26
N ARG A 377 -10.65 2.51 -8.33
CA ARG A 377 -11.75 3.47 -8.52
C ARG A 377 -11.48 4.46 -9.64
N ILE A 378 -10.23 4.91 -9.79
CA ILE A 378 -9.82 5.93 -10.78
C ILE A 378 -9.61 5.31 -12.17
N ALA A 379 -8.98 4.15 -12.25
CA ALA A 379 -8.48 3.55 -13.49
C ALA A 379 -9.00 2.12 -13.74
N GLY A 380 -9.90 1.64 -12.91
CA GLY A 380 -10.57 0.35 -13.09
C GLY A 380 -11.71 0.43 -14.11
N PRO A 381 -12.36 -0.72 -14.41
CA PRO A 381 -13.52 -0.74 -15.26
C PRO A 381 -14.62 0.12 -14.63
N THR A 382 -15.06 1.13 -15.34
CA THR A 382 -16.28 1.86 -14.96
C THR A 382 -17.39 0.82 -14.78
N PRO A 383 -18.11 0.79 -13.65
CA PRO A 383 -19.30 -0.05 -13.57
C PRO A 383 -20.17 0.34 -14.75
N THR A 384 -20.32 -0.55 -15.72
CA THR A 384 -21.40 -0.41 -16.69
C THR A 384 -22.64 -0.45 -15.82
N LEU A 385 -23.24 0.70 -15.57
CA LEU A 385 -24.62 0.77 -15.18
C LEU A 385 -25.30 -0.09 -16.25
N LYS A 386 -25.74 -1.32 -15.90
CA LYS A 386 -26.71 -2.03 -16.73
C LYS A 386 -27.74 -0.97 -17.03
N PRO A 387 -28.01 -0.65 -18.31
CA PRO A 387 -29.09 0.27 -18.59
C PRO A 387 -30.25 -0.29 -17.78
N ALA A 388 -30.74 0.52 -16.83
CA ALA A 388 -31.91 0.14 -16.10
C ALA A 388 -32.86 -0.38 -17.20
N SER A 389 -33.28 -1.63 -17.07
CA SER A 389 -34.31 -2.17 -17.92
C SER A 389 -35.52 -1.29 -17.61
N VAL A 390 -35.54 -0.13 -18.26
CA VAL A 390 -36.73 0.71 -18.37
C VAL A 390 -37.68 -0.23 -19.09
N GLY A 391 -38.54 -0.76 -18.26
CA GLY A 391 -39.48 -1.78 -18.64
C GLY A 391 -40.11 -1.44 -19.98
N ALA A 392 -40.17 -2.44 -20.79
CA ALA A 392 -41.00 -2.48 -22.00
C ALA A 392 -42.46 -2.21 -21.63
N LYS A 393 -42.78 -0.97 -21.24
CA LYS A 393 -44.12 -0.42 -21.08
C LYS A 393 -44.10 1.12 -21.12
N MET A 394 -43.38 1.69 -22.08
CA MET A 394 -43.66 3.04 -22.52
C MET A 394 -43.48 3.07 -24.04
N GLY A 395 -44.48 2.60 -24.73
CA GLY A 395 -44.73 2.96 -26.13
C GLY A 395 -44.93 4.48 -26.17
N LYS A 396 -44.23 5.10 -27.12
CA LYS A 396 -44.50 6.41 -27.73
C LYS A 396 -43.69 7.59 -27.16
N LYS A 397 -42.89 8.07 -28.12
CA LYS A 397 -42.33 9.42 -28.30
C LYS A 397 -41.08 9.75 -27.54
N LEU A 398 -39.94 9.29 -28.11
CA LEU A 398 -38.67 10.02 -27.96
C LEU A 398 -38.83 11.45 -28.53
N PRO A 399 -38.29 12.49 -27.86
CA PRO A 399 -38.24 13.84 -28.40
C PRO A 399 -37.55 13.84 -29.75
N PRO A 400 -37.96 14.66 -30.70
CA PRO A 400 -37.48 14.65 -32.10
C PRO A 400 -35.94 14.80 -32.20
N ILE A 401 -35.32 15.55 -31.33
CA ILE A 401 -33.84 15.79 -31.26
C ILE A 401 -33.03 14.49 -31.06
N ILE A 402 -33.55 13.53 -30.32
CA ILE A 402 -32.83 12.26 -30.05
C ILE A 402 -32.93 11.31 -31.23
N ARG A 403 -34.02 11.35 -31.96
CA ARG A 403 -34.24 10.57 -33.19
C ARG A 403 -33.30 11.00 -34.32
N GLU A 404 -33.04 12.28 -34.43
CA GLU A 404 -32.20 12.84 -35.47
C GLU A 404 -30.70 12.54 -35.25
N LYS A 405 -30.22 12.60 -34.01
CA LYS A 405 -28.83 12.21 -33.65
C LYS A 405 -28.59 10.69 -33.91
N GLU A 406 -29.56 9.84 -33.71
CA GLU A 406 -29.43 8.40 -33.94
C GLU A 406 -29.48 8.05 -35.44
N GLN A 407 -30.13 8.87 -36.23
CA GLN A 407 -30.19 8.72 -37.69
C GLN A 407 -28.90 9.20 -38.38
N VAL A 408 -28.29 10.28 -37.88
CA VAL A 408 -26.97 10.77 -38.34
C VAL A 408 -25.86 9.77 -38.01
N ARG A 409 -25.95 9.10 -36.86
CA ARG A 409 -25.00 8.05 -36.44
C ARG A 409 -25.09 6.80 -37.30
N ARG A 410 -26.27 6.48 -37.83
CA ARG A 410 -26.50 5.32 -38.76
C ARG A 410 -25.99 5.61 -40.17
N LEU A 411 -25.84 6.88 -40.52
CA LEU A 411 -25.35 7.32 -41.84
C LEU A 411 -23.83 7.48 -41.92
N GLY A 412 -23.08 7.23 -40.81
CA GLY A 412 -21.61 7.23 -40.81
C GLY A 412 -20.96 8.62 -40.98
N LEU A 413 -21.71 9.70 -40.76
CA LEU A 413 -21.18 11.06 -40.92
C LEU A 413 -20.48 11.54 -39.62
N PRO A 414 -19.36 12.26 -39.71
CA PRO A 414 -18.65 12.78 -38.53
C PRO A 414 -19.51 13.83 -37.80
N LEU A 415 -19.45 13.79 -36.45
CA LEU A 415 -20.29 14.61 -35.56
C LEU A 415 -20.06 16.13 -35.71
N GLU A 416 -18.93 16.57 -36.24
CA GLU A 416 -18.65 18.01 -36.51
C GLU A 416 -19.54 18.61 -37.59
N SER A 417 -20.10 17.79 -38.52
CA SER A 417 -21.00 18.24 -39.55
C SER A 417 -22.45 18.47 -39.04
N ALA A 418 -22.78 17.91 -37.89
CA ALA A 418 -24.11 18.02 -37.28
C ALA A 418 -24.29 19.33 -36.49
N GLU A 419 -23.21 19.88 -35.94
CA GLU A 419 -23.28 21.17 -35.21
C GLU A 419 -23.40 22.38 -36.15
N LEU A 420 -22.84 22.28 -37.34
CA LEU A 420 -22.97 23.32 -38.35
C LEU A 420 -24.40 23.38 -38.93
N LEU A 421 -25.10 22.26 -39.04
CA LEU A 421 -26.52 22.22 -39.50
C LEU A 421 -27.50 22.69 -38.44
N LEU A 422 -27.20 22.46 -37.15
CA LEU A 422 -28.06 22.90 -36.04
C LEU A 422 -27.88 24.41 -35.73
N GLY A 423 -26.69 24.99 -35.98
CA GLY A 423 -26.42 26.40 -35.83
C GLY A 423 -27.18 27.28 -36.87
N THR A 424 -27.50 26.74 -38.04
CA THR A 424 -28.20 27.48 -39.11
C THR A 424 -29.71 27.50 -38.93
N ILE A 425 -30.30 26.54 -38.20
CA ILE A 425 -31.75 26.45 -37.97
C ILE A 425 -32.21 27.29 -36.77
N LEU A 426 -31.31 27.65 -35.83
CA LEU A 426 -31.65 28.42 -34.63
C LEU A 426 -31.51 29.97 -34.79
N LEU A 427 -31.16 30.47 -35.97
CA LEU A 427 -31.02 31.91 -36.26
C LEU A 427 -32.09 32.50 -37.15
N GLN A 428 -33.28 31.90 -37.29
CA GLN A 428 -34.42 32.62 -37.91
C GLN A 428 -35.20 33.37 -36.83
N PRO A 429 -35.31 34.71 -36.94
CA PRO A 429 -36.09 35.50 -36.01
C PRO A 429 -37.59 35.30 -36.27
N PHE A 430 -38.35 35.04 -35.24
CA PHE A 430 -39.80 35.18 -35.23
C PHE A 430 -40.19 36.62 -35.49
N CYS A 431 -40.54 36.97 -36.74
CA CYS A 431 -41.30 38.16 -37.03
C CYS A 431 -42.79 37.84 -36.81
N GLY A 432 -43.35 38.43 -35.80
CA GLY A 432 -44.78 38.38 -35.54
C GLY A 432 -45.55 39.27 -36.52
N ASN A 433 -46.69 38.81 -36.95
CA ASN A 433 -47.76 39.70 -37.48
C ASN A 433 -48.85 39.78 -36.41
N GLY A 434 -48.99 41.00 -35.87
CA GLY A 434 -50.21 41.38 -35.22
C GLY A 434 -51.12 42.04 -36.25
N THR A 435 -52.42 41.78 -36.11
CA THR A 435 -53.49 42.77 -36.41
C THR A 435 -54.83 42.23 -35.89
N HIS A 436 -55.49 43.15 -35.22
CA HIS A 436 -56.88 43.26 -34.70
C HIS A 436 -57.22 42.57 -33.39
#